data_dea553621675023d2235e654e3518ddb
#
_entry.id   dea553621675023d2235e654e3518ddb
#
_cell.length_a   1.000
_cell.length_b   1.000
_cell.length_c   1.000
_cell.angle_alpha   90.00
_cell.angle_beta   90.00
_cell.angle_gamma   90.00
#
_symmetry.space_group_name_H-M   'P 1'
#
loop_
_entity.id
_entity.type
_entity.pdbx_description
1 polymer ?
#
loop_
_entity_poly.entity_id
_entity_poly.type
_entity_poly.pdbx_seq_one_letter_code
_entity_poly.pdbx_strand_id
1 'polypeptide(L)' 'MAKLNEQILVIKVSELLKDNQEAQTILDADTVMQLEAVIGELAGAGKVVELI' A
#
# COMPACT_ATOMS: atom_id res chain seq x y z
N MET A 1 16.19 26.66 4.22
CA MET A 1 16.18 25.72 3.10
C MET A 1 15.23 24.57 3.38
N ALA A 2 14.50 24.12 2.35
CA ALA A 2 13.62 23.00 2.49
C ALA A 2 14.40 21.69 2.60
N LYS A 3 13.86 20.77 3.36
CA LYS A 3 14.41 19.43 3.52
C LYS A 3 13.36 18.41 3.10
N LEU A 4 13.80 17.33 2.47
CA LEU A 4 12.94 16.20 2.19
C LEU A 4 13.00 15.23 3.37
N ASN A 5 11.85 14.93 3.93
CA ASN A 5 11.71 13.92 4.97
C ASN A 5 10.87 12.79 4.41
N GLU A 6 11.45 11.59 4.35
CA GLU A 6 10.81 10.43 3.75
C GLU A 6 10.78 9.26 4.71
N GLN A 7 9.70 8.50 4.64
CA GLN A 7 9.63 7.21 5.31
C GLN A 7 9.09 6.20 4.33
N ILE A 8 9.75 5.08 4.22
CA ILE A 8 9.36 4.00 3.29
C ILE A 8 8.85 2.82 4.10
N LEU A 9 7.66 2.34 3.75
CA LEU A 9 7.06 1.16 4.34
C LEU A 9 6.98 0.06 3.29
N VAL A 10 7.36 -1.14 3.68
CA VAL A 10 7.21 -2.32 2.84
C VAL A 10 6.20 -3.24 3.48
N ILE A 11 5.13 -3.54 2.74
CA ILE A 11 4.06 -4.41 3.21
C ILE A 11 4.05 -5.67 2.36
N LYS A 12 4.10 -6.81 3.03
CA LYS A 12 3.98 -8.11 2.38
C LYS A 12 2.67 -8.74 2.83
N VAL A 13 1.83 -9.12 1.87
CA VAL A 13 0.57 -9.81 2.13
C VAL A 13 0.70 -11.23 1.65
N SER A 14 0.43 -12.18 2.53
CA SER A 14 0.57 -13.59 2.23
C SER A 14 -0.71 -14.34 2.55
N GLU A 15 -0.96 -15.38 1.81
CA GLU A 15 -2.16 -16.20 1.94
C GLU A 15 -1.78 -17.67 1.81
N LEU A 16 -2.32 -18.50 2.68
CA LEU A 16 -2.15 -19.93 2.59
C LEU A 16 -3.26 -20.52 1.75
N LEU A 17 -2.87 -21.23 0.71
CA LEU A 17 -3.84 -21.88 -0.18
C LEU A 17 -3.76 -23.39 -0.01
N LYS A 18 -4.90 -24.05 -0.23
CA LYS A 18 -4.94 -25.51 -0.32
C LYS A 18 -4.33 -25.94 -1.67
N ASP A 19 -3.87 -27.18 -1.73
CA ASP A 19 -3.18 -27.68 -2.93
C ASP A 19 -4.01 -27.55 -4.21
N ASN A 20 -5.33 -27.61 -4.09
CA ASN A 20 -6.24 -27.55 -5.23
C ASN A 20 -6.78 -26.14 -5.51
N GLN A 21 -6.27 -25.13 -4.82
CA GLN A 21 -6.67 -23.75 -5.05
C GLN A 21 -5.66 -23.04 -5.93
N GLU A 22 -6.17 -22.19 -6.80
CA GLU A 22 -5.32 -21.37 -7.66
C GLU A 22 -4.92 -20.08 -6.95
N ALA A 23 -3.68 -19.67 -7.16
CA ALA A 23 -3.22 -18.38 -6.65
C ALA A 23 -3.89 -17.25 -7.43
N GLN A 24 -4.46 -16.29 -6.71
CA GLN A 24 -5.09 -15.12 -7.29
C GLN A 24 -4.53 -13.87 -6.66
N THR A 25 -4.72 -12.76 -7.34
CA THR A 25 -4.31 -11.45 -6.81
C THR A 25 -5.08 -11.18 -5.52
N ILE A 26 -4.34 -10.95 -4.43
CA ILE A 26 -4.94 -10.63 -3.13
C ILE A 26 -5.42 -9.19 -3.11
N LEU A 27 -4.58 -8.28 -3.59
CA LEU A 27 -4.90 -6.85 -3.65
C LEU A 27 -5.04 -6.44 -5.11
N ASP A 28 -6.23 -6.02 -5.50
CA ASP A 28 -6.44 -5.51 -6.85
C ASP A 28 -6.13 -4.01 -6.92
N ALA A 29 -6.20 -3.45 -8.13
CA ALA A 29 -5.87 -2.05 -8.37
C ALA A 29 -6.77 -1.11 -7.56
N ASP A 30 -8.06 -1.42 -7.46
CA ASP A 30 -9.00 -0.59 -6.70
C ASP A 30 -8.66 -0.58 -5.22
N THR A 31 -8.33 -1.74 -4.66
CA THR A 31 -7.95 -1.85 -3.25
C THR A 31 -6.66 -1.10 -2.97
N VAL A 32 -5.69 -1.17 -3.87
CA VAL A 32 -4.42 -0.45 -3.73
C VAL A 32 -4.66 1.06 -3.76
N MET A 33 -5.53 1.54 -4.64
CA MET A 33 -5.89 2.95 -4.68
C MET A 33 -6.56 3.41 -3.39
N GLN A 34 -7.44 2.60 -2.83
CA GLN A 34 -8.08 2.90 -1.55
C GLN A 34 -7.07 2.95 -0.42
N LEU A 35 -6.11 2.05 -0.42
CA LEU A 35 -5.05 2.04 0.58
C LEU A 35 -4.21 3.32 0.51
N GLU A 36 -3.87 3.74 -0.69
CA GLU A 36 -3.13 4.98 -0.90
C GLU A 36 -3.89 6.19 -0.34
N ALA A 37 -5.20 6.25 -0.58
CA ALA A 37 -6.05 7.32 -0.07
C ALA A 37 -6.10 7.32 1.46
N VAL A 38 -6.20 6.15 2.07
CA VAL A 38 -6.23 6.01 3.53
C VAL A 38 -4.90 6.47 4.14
N ILE A 39 -3.79 6.05 3.55
CA ILE A 39 -2.47 6.47 4.02
C ILE A 39 -2.31 7.98 3.91
N GLY A 40 -2.80 8.56 2.81
CA GLY A 40 -2.78 10.01 2.63
C GLY A 40 -3.54 10.75 3.72
N GLU A 41 -4.69 10.23 4.12
CA GLU A 41 -5.48 10.79 5.21
C GLU A 41 -4.76 10.70 6.55
N LEU A 42 -4.19 9.53 6.83
CA LEU A 42 -3.48 9.30 8.09
C LEU A 42 -2.20 10.12 8.18
N ALA A 43 -1.51 10.30 7.07
CA ALA A 43 -0.27 11.08 7.04
C ALA A 43 -0.51 12.57 7.25
N GLY A 44 -1.69 13.06 6.85
CA GLY A 44 -2.07 14.45 7.02
C GLY A 44 -1.77 15.31 5.80
N ALA A 45 -2.19 16.57 5.88
CA ALA A 45 -2.03 17.51 4.79
C ALA A 45 -0.54 17.85 4.53
N GLY A 46 -0.25 18.18 3.29
CA GLY A 46 1.10 18.59 2.91
C GLY A 46 2.07 17.46 2.67
N LYS A 47 1.60 16.22 2.63
CA LYS A 47 2.44 15.05 2.39
C LYS A 47 2.06 14.37 1.09
N VAL A 48 3.05 13.81 0.43
CA VAL A 48 2.85 13.05 -0.82
C VAL A 48 3.02 11.58 -0.50
N VAL A 49 2.03 10.78 -0.90
CA VAL A 49 2.05 9.33 -0.69
C VAL A 49 2.21 8.65 -2.05
N GLU A 50 3.22 7.82 -2.16
CA GLU A 50 3.48 7.05 -3.37
C GLU A 50 3.62 5.58 -3.02
N LEU A 51 3.02 4.75 -3.84
CA LEU A 51 3.18 3.30 -3.74
C LEU A 51 4.29 2.86 -4.70
N ILE A 52 5.23 2.16 -4.14
CA ILE A 52 6.43 1.72 -4.87
C ILE A 52 6.26 0.27 -5.31
#